data_5ab408576d91ca8203dd40917a268588
#
_entry.id   5ab408576d91ca8203dd40917a268588
#
_cell.length_a   1.000
_cell.length_b   1.000
_cell.length_c   1.000
_cell.angle_alpha   90.00
_cell.angle_beta   90.00
_cell.angle_gamma   90.00
#
_symmetry.space_group_name_H-M   'P 1'
#
loop_
_entity.id
_entity.type
_entity.pdbx_description
1 polymer ?
#
loop_
_entity_poly.entity_id
_entity_poly.type
_entity_poly.pdbx_seq_one_letter_code
_entity_poly.pdbx_strand_id
1 'polypeptide(L)'
;HHNDYSPSFDKNRSVCCDSLFFNADGTIREVIPTRRGVGITKATSKIHIDRYTSIQGAAIDYIDINTPFDGWKTIFAKQGDSVTYNSVDFGKGVKKITFGIIKSNGAKLAVYADDKKIAAIDMAPAEVRSELTVKMTADISGIHHISVELESGDAEIDWISFK
;
A
#
# COMPACT_ATOMS: atom_id res chain seq x y z
N HIS A 1 3.13 -6.56 -20.60
CA HIS A 1 2.61 -7.25 -19.43
C HIS A 1 1.17 -7.71 -19.63
N HIS A 2 0.85 -8.93 -19.25
CA HIS A 2 -0.52 -9.34 -19.00
C HIS A 2 -1.01 -8.66 -17.71
N ASN A 3 -2.29 -8.36 -17.63
CA ASN A 3 -2.92 -7.92 -16.40
C ASN A 3 -4.20 -8.72 -16.15
N ASP A 4 -4.60 -8.83 -14.93
CA ASP A 4 -5.77 -9.58 -14.47
C ASP A 4 -7.01 -8.69 -14.35
N TYR A 5 -7.01 -7.55 -15.04
CA TYR A 5 -8.06 -6.56 -14.95
C TYR A 5 -9.41 -7.06 -15.47
N SER A 6 -9.39 -8.03 -16.37
CA SER A 6 -10.59 -8.73 -16.83
C SER A 6 -10.31 -10.21 -16.94
N PRO A 7 -10.86 -11.05 -16.08
CA PRO A 7 -10.66 -12.49 -16.11
C PRO A 7 -11.26 -13.15 -17.36
N SER A 8 -12.15 -12.46 -18.05
CA SER A 8 -12.80 -12.96 -19.26
C SER A 8 -12.04 -12.65 -20.57
N PHE A 9 -10.93 -11.93 -20.51
CA PHE A 9 -10.17 -11.55 -21.69
C PHE A 9 -8.68 -11.79 -21.51
N ASP A 10 -8.18 -12.87 -22.07
CA ASP A 10 -6.79 -13.34 -21.95
C ASP A 10 -5.73 -12.45 -22.61
N LYS A 11 -6.15 -11.47 -23.43
CA LYS A 11 -5.27 -10.56 -24.17
C LYS A 11 -5.10 -9.20 -23.52
N ASN A 12 -5.55 -9.03 -22.30
CA ASN A 12 -5.33 -7.79 -21.53
C ASN A 12 -3.84 -7.48 -21.40
N ARG A 13 -3.50 -6.22 -21.64
CA ARG A 13 -2.14 -5.70 -21.55
C ARG A 13 -2.13 -4.41 -20.76
N SER A 14 -1.10 -4.25 -19.94
CA SER A 14 -0.79 -2.97 -19.28
C SER A 14 0.63 -2.55 -19.59
N VAL A 15 0.83 -1.25 -19.70
CA VAL A 15 2.17 -0.66 -19.69
C VAL A 15 2.61 -0.53 -18.24
N CYS A 16 3.77 -1.12 -17.92
CA CYS A 16 4.41 -0.99 -16.63
C CYS A 16 5.75 -0.28 -16.82
N CYS A 17 6.05 0.66 -15.91
CA CYS A 17 7.33 1.35 -15.86
C CYS A 17 7.95 1.13 -14.49
N ASP A 18 9.25 0.84 -14.45
CA ASP A 18 10.02 0.75 -13.23
C ASP A 18 11.38 1.42 -13.37
N SER A 19 12.04 1.69 -12.25
CA SER A 19 13.35 2.34 -12.24
C SER A 19 14.43 1.35 -12.65
N LEU A 20 15.39 1.82 -13.45
CA LEU A 20 16.56 1.08 -13.85
C LEU A 20 17.81 1.73 -13.23
N PHE A 21 18.67 0.92 -12.68
CA PHE A 21 19.91 1.35 -12.05
C PHE A 21 21.12 0.65 -12.66
N PHE A 22 22.27 1.30 -12.56
CA PHE A 22 23.55 0.77 -13.03
C PHE A 22 24.44 0.41 -11.84
N ASN A 23 25.27 -0.61 -12.03
CA ASN A 23 26.40 -0.91 -11.17
C ASN A 23 27.54 0.10 -11.41
N ALA A 24 28.54 0.12 -10.52
CA ALA A 24 29.69 0.99 -10.66
C ALA A 24 30.54 0.72 -11.93
N ASP A 25 30.46 -0.51 -12.46
CA ASP A 25 31.13 -0.95 -13.70
C ASP A 25 30.34 -0.61 -14.98
N GLY A 26 29.17 0.05 -14.84
CA GLY A 26 28.29 0.42 -15.96
C GLY A 26 27.34 -0.69 -16.41
N THR A 27 27.33 -1.86 -15.81
CA THR A 27 26.35 -2.90 -16.10
C THR A 27 25.00 -2.56 -15.49
N ILE A 28 23.91 -3.06 -16.09
CA ILE A 28 22.55 -2.87 -15.59
C ILE A 28 22.33 -3.78 -14.37
N ARG A 29 21.82 -3.20 -13.28
CA ARG A 29 21.34 -3.97 -12.13
C ARG A 29 20.07 -4.71 -12.51
N GLU A 30 19.88 -5.92 -11.96
CA GLU A 30 18.64 -6.66 -12.10
C GLU A 30 17.46 -5.78 -11.67
N VAL A 31 16.46 -5.64 -12.56
CA VAL A 31 15.23 -4.91 -12.26
C VAL A 31 14.20 -5.90 -11.74
N ILE A 32 13.84 -5.76 -10.47
CA ILE A 32 12.72 -6.48 -9.87
C ILE A 32 11.46 -5.62 -10.09
N PRO A 33 10.54 -6.04 -10.99
CA PRO A 33 9.36 -5.24 -11.27
C PRO A 33 8.49 -5.04 -10.04
N THR A 34 8.03 -3.81 -9.84
CA THR A 34 7.11 -3.46 -8.75
C THR A 34 5.71 -3.17 -9.31
N ARG A 35 4.70 -3.22 -8.46
CA ARG A 35 3.36 -2.69 -8.79
C ARG A 35 3.27 -1.18 -8.54
N ARG A 36 4.23 -0.63 -7.82
CA ARG A 36 4.34 0.78 -7.48
C ARG A 36 4.63 1.66 -8.71
N GLY A 37 5.50 1.20 -9.60
CA GLY A 37 6.01 1.99 -10.71
C GLY A 37 7.01 3.07 -10.27
N VAL A 38 7.07 4.16 -11.02
CA VAL A 38 8.05 5.25 -10.86
C VAL A 38 7.42 6.54 -10.30
N GLY A 39 8.29 7.46 -9.85
CA GLY A 39 7.91 8.80 -9.43
C GLY A 39 7.69 8.94 -7.92
N ILE A 40 7.32 10.15 -7.51
CA ILE A 40 7.07 10.52 -6.12
C ILE A 40 5.56 10.70 -5.93
N THR A 41 5.00 10.06 -4.90
CA THR A 41 3.59 10.18 -4.56
C THR A 41 3.41 11.10 -3.38
N LYS A 42 2.51 12.08 -3.49
CA LYS A 42 2.17 12.95 -2.34
C LYS A 42 1.47 12.13 -1.26
N ALA A 43 1.94 12.23 -0.03
CA ALA A 43 1.35 11.57 1.13
C ALA A 43 -0.14 11.94 1.32
N THR A 44 -0.53 13.16 0.91
CA THR A 44 -1.90 13.67 1.02
C THR A 44 -2.86 13.13 -0.04
N SER A 45 -2.37 12.43 -1.06
CA SER A 45 -3.21 11.72 -2.03
C SER A 45 -3.65 10.36 -1.46
N LYS A 46 -4.69 9.77 -2.07
CA LYS A 46 -5.01 8.36 -1.81
C LYS A 46 -3.91 7.48 -2.40
N ILE A 47 -3.26 6.71 -1.54
CA ILE A 47 -2.23 5.74 -1.90
C ILE A 47 -2.89 4.37 -1.85
N HIS A 48 -3.17 3.80 -3.01
CA HIS A 48 -3.69 2.44 -3.13
C HIS A 48 -2.56 1.45 -2.84
N ILE A 49 -2.63 0.79 -1.69
CA ILE A 49 -1.54 -0.04 -1.17
C ILE A 49 -1.41 -1.40 -1.87
N ASP A 50 -2.38 -1.77 -2.71
CA ASP A 50 -2.25 -2.85 -3.68
C ASP A 50 -1.17 -2.59 -4.74
N ARG A 51 -0.80 -1.31 -4.94
CA ARG A 51 0.30 -0.88 -5.81
C ARG A 51 1.60 -0.74 -5.03
N TYR A 52 2.09 -1.84 -4.51
CA TYR A 52 3.22 -1.90 -3.60
C TYR A 52 4.59 -1.94 -4.32
N THR A 53 5.63 -1.58 -3.60
CA THR A 53 7.03 -1.83 -3.98
C THR A 53 7.41 -3.27 -3.61
N SER A 54 7.04 -3.71 -2.41
CA SER A 54 7.20 -5.09 -1.95
C SER A 54 6.02 -5.51 -1.10
N ILE A 55 5.76 -6.82 -1.06
CA ILE A 55 4.71 -7.44 -0.28
C ILE A 55 5.26 -8.69 0.39
N GLN A 56 4.89 -8.91 1.64
CA GLN A 56 5.24 -10.10 2.39
C GLN A 56 3.97 -10.62 3.08
N GLY A 57 3.59 -11.85 2.79
CA GLY A 57 2.47 -12.56 3.39
C GLY A 57 1.09 -12.06 2.95
N ALA A 58 0.87 -10.76 2.86
CA ALA A 58 -0.39 -10.17 2.43
C ALA A 58 -0.78 -10.58 1.00
N ALA A 59 -2.06 -10.55 0.68
CA ALA A 59 -2.60 -10.87 -0.63
C ALA A 59 -3.30 -9.67 -1.27
N ILE A 60 -3.46 -9.71 -2.59
CA ILE A 60 -4.20 -8.71 -3.36
C ILE A 60 -5.37 -9.40 -4.04
N ASP A 61 -6.55 -8.78 -3.96
CA ASP A 61 -7.75 -9.27 -4.61
C ASP A 61 -8.63 -8.12 -5.10
N TYR A 62 -9.63 -8.40 -5.92
CA TYR A 62 -10.65 -7.43 -6.29
C TYR A 62 -11.45 -6.98 -5.05
N ILE A 63 -11.85 -5.72 -5.01
CA ILE A 63 -12.82 -5.25 -4.01
C ILE A 63 -14.13 -6.02 -4.18
N ASP A 64 -14.62 -6.12 -5.42
CA ASP A 64 -15.71 -7.00 -5.83
C ASP A 64 -15.39 -7.60 -7.19
N ILE A 65 -15.36 -8.91 -7.29
CA ILE A 65 -15.08 -9.65 -8.53
C ILE A 65 -16.15 -9.41 -9.62
N ASN A 66 -17.36 -9.06 -9.22
CA ASN A 66 -18.44 -8.77 -10.17
C ASN A 66 -18.36 -7.34 -10.72
N THR A 67 -17.63 -6.46 -10.06
CA THR A 67 -17.37 -5.08 -10.48
C THR A 67 -15.87 -4.78 -10.45
N PRO A 68 -15.07 -5.40 -11.34
CA PRO A 68 -13.61 -5.33 -11.30
C PRO A 68 -13.04 -3.90 -11.49
N PHE A 69 -13.87 -2.96 -11.97
CA PHE A 69 -13.53 -1.55 -12.08
C PHE A 69 -13.57 -0.78 -10.74
N ASP A 70 -14.15 -1.36 -9.69
CA ASP A 70 -14.14 -0.79 -8.34
C ASP A 70 -12.75 -0.82 -7.69
N GLY A 71 -11.82 -1.56 -8.31
CA GLY A 71 -10.43 -1.59 -7.93
C GLY A 71 -10.06 -2.82 -7.12
N TRP A 72 -8.95 -2.67 -6.40
CA TRP A 72 -8.27 -3.74 -5.69
C TRP A 72 -8.16 -3.42 -4.21
N LYS A 73 -8.03 -4.46 -3.39
CA LYS A 73 -7.79 -4.39 -1.96
C LYS A 73 -6.56 -5.19 -1.58
N THR A 74 -5.91 -4.79 -0.52
CA THR A 74 -4.86 -5.56 0.14
C THR A 74 -5.44 -6.28 1.34
N ILE A 75 -5.22 -7.58 1.42
CA ILE A 75 -5.71 -8.48 2.46
C ILE A 75 -4.57 -8.80 3.41
N PHE A 76 -4.70 -8.39 4.66
CA PHE A 76 -3.83 -8.73 5.76
C PHE A 76 -4.53 -9.78 6.61
N ALA A 77 -4.01 -11.01 6.67
CA ALA A 77 -4.65 -12.15 7.31
C ALA A 77 -3.83 -12.79 8.43
N LYS A 78 -2.52 -12.58 8.44
CA LYS A 78 -1.61 -13.18 9.42
C LYS A 78 -0.66 -12.12 9.99
N GLN A 79 -0.35 -12.23 11.26
CA GLN A 79 0.68 -11.40 11.89
C GLN A 79 1.98 -11.42 11.08
N GLY A 80 2.54 -10.22 10.82
CA GLY A 80 3.72 -10.01 10.00
C GLY A 80 3.43 -9.80 8.51
N ASP A 81 2.16 -9.96 8.06
CA ASP A 81 1.77 -9.54 6.71
C ASP A 81 2.07 -8.07 6.52
N SER A 82 2.75 -7.72 5.45
CA SER A 82 3.14 -6.32 5.23
C SER A 82 3.21 -5.95 3.75
N VAL A 83 3.05 -4.65 3.51
CA VAL A 83 3.29 -4.02 2.20
C VAL A 83 4.16 -2.80 2.37
N THR A 84 5.07 -2.57 1.43
CA THR A 84 5.94 -1.38 1.39
C THR A 84 5.63 -0.57 0.14
N TYR A 85 5.59 0.75 0.30
CA TYR A 85 5.35 1.71 -0.75
C TYR A 85 6.43 2.81 -0.67
N ASN A 86 7.31 2.88 -1.66
CA ASN A 86 8.44 3.81 -1.63
C ASN A 86 8.09 5.21 -2.17
N SER A 87 8.99 6.16 -1.93
CA SER A 87 8.96 7.50 -2.50
C SER A 87 7.66 8.27 -2.23
N VAL A 88 7.24 8.31 -0.97
CA VAL A 88 6.10 9.10 -0.48
C VAL A 88 6.61 10.44 0.07
N ASP A 89 6.12 11.54 -0.50
CA ASP A 89 6.47 12.90 -0.08
C ASP A 89 5.46 13.43 0.94
N PHE A 90 5.92 13.60 2.16
CA PHE A 90 5.18 14.18 3.28
C PHE A 90 5.24 15.71 3.32
N GLY A 91 5.93 16.35 2.38
CA GLY A 91 6.07 17.79 2.29
C GLY A 91 6.66 18.40 3.57
N LYS A 92 5.97 19.41 4.12
CA LYS A 92 6.37 20.08 5.37
C LYS A 92 5.95 19.35 6.64
N GLY A 93 5.25 18.24 6.50
CA GLY A 93 4.80 17.40 7.61
C GLY A 93 3.29 17.14 7.61
N VAL A 94 2.92 16.02 8.22
CA VAL A 94 1.54 15.54 8.38
C VAL A 94 1.38 14.99 9.80
N LYS A 95 0.13 14.92 10.29
CA LYS A 95 -0.15 14.54 11.69
C LYS A 95 -1.18 13.43 11.83
N LYS A 96 -1.85 13.06 10.75
CA LYS A 96 -2.89 12.04 10.75
C LYS A 96 -2.73 11.12 9.56
N ILE A 97 -3.14 9.87 9.74
CA ILE A 97 -3.29 8.90 8.67
C ILE A 97 -4.75 8.44 8.61
N THR A 98 -5.27 8.30 7.40
CA THR A 98 -6.61 7.78 7.13
C THR A 98 -6.48 6.49 6.33
N PHE A 99 -7.23 5.48 6.72
CA PHE A 99 -7.37 4.20 6.02
C PHE A 99 -8.73 4.12 5.37
N GLY A 100 -8.78 3.73 4.10
CA GLY A 100 -9.98 3.26 3.42
C GLY A 100 -10.12 1.76 3.64
N ILE A 101 -11.00 1.36 4.55
CA ILE A 101 -11.21 -0.02 4.99
C ILE A 101 -12.33 -0.63 4.13
N ILE A 102 -12.12 -1.83 3.60
CA ILE A 102 -13.16 -2.62 2.95
C ILE A 102 -13.87 -3.48 3.98
N LYS A 103 -13.07 -4.20 4.80
CA LYS A 103 -13.55 -5.08 5.86
C LYS A 103 -12.50 -5.20 6.96
N SER A 104 -12.93 -5.46 8.19
CA SER A 104 -12.07 -5.83 9.31
C SER A 104 -12.83 -6.71 10.29
N ASN A 105 -12.20 -7.75 10.82
CA ASN A 105 -12.70 -8.53 11.96
C ASN A 105 -12.06 -8.07 13.28
N GLY A 106 -11.48 -6.89 13.29
CA GLY A 106 -10.65 -6.35 14.34
C GLY A 106 -9.18 -6.58 14.03
N ALA A 107 -8.42 -5.49 13.83
CA ALA A 107 -7.02 -5.57 13.44
C ALA A 107 -6.17 -4.52 14.15
N LYS A 108 -4.94 -4.88 14.46
CA LYS A 108 -3.91 -3.92 14.86
C LYS A 108 -2.86 -3.84 13.77
N LEU A 109 -2.66 -2.63 13.27
CA LEU A 109 -1.67 -2.33 12.25
C LEU A 109 -0.63 -1.35 12.79
N ALA A 110 0.59 -1.52 12.33
CA ALA A 110 1.65 -0.54 12.47
C ALA A 110 1.95 0.10 11.13
N VAL A 111 2.24 1.40 11.12
CA VAL A 111 2.76 2.10 9.94
C VAL A 111 4.14 2.65 10.28
N TYR A 112 5.07 2.36 9.39
CA TYR A 112 6.44 2.84 9.50
C TYR A 112 6.75 3.80 8.36
N ALA A 113 7.60 4.78 8.63
CA ALA A 113 8.29 5.55 7.62
C ALA A 113 9.78 5.22 7.75
N ASP A 114 10.34 4.65 6.69
CA ASP A 114 11.59 3.92 6.74
C ASP A 114 11.53 2.89 7.91
N ASP A 115 12.41 2.95 8.88
CA ASP A 115 12.41 2.02 10.03
C ASP A 115 11.69 2.61 11.27
N LYS A 116 11.11 3.81 11.17
CA LYS A 116 10.47 4.49 12.31
C LYS A 116 8.98 4.26 12.32
N LYS A 117 8.44 3.66 13.39
CA LYS A 117 6.99 3.57 13.60
C LYS A 117 6.37 4.95 13.76
N ILE A 118 5.46 5.31 12.87
CA ILE A 118 4.80 6.62 12.81
C ILE A 118 3.32 6.58 13.18
N ALA A 119 2.70 5.40 13.16
CA ALA A 119 1.33 5.22 13.63
C ALA A 119 1.12 3.79 14.15
N ALA A 120 0.24 3.66 15.14
CA ALA A 120 -0.36 2.42 15.59
C ALA A 120 -1.88 2.55 15.41
N ILE A 121 -2.48 1.57 14.78
CA ILE A 121 -3.88 1.58 14.38
C ILE A 121 -4.58 0.41 15.07
N ASP A 122 -5.68 0.71 15.75
CA ASP A 122 -6.58 -0.30 16.32
C ASP A 122 -7.92 -0.18 15.57
N MET A 123 -8.19 -1.16 14.71
CA MET A 123 -9.41 -1.20 13.90
C MET A 123 -10.46 -2.06 14.58
N ALA A 124 -11.61 -1.49 14.81
CA ALA A 124 -12.78 -2.25 15.22
C ALA A 124 -13.28 -3.15 14.07
N PRO A 125 -14.04 -4.20 14.37
CA PRO A 125 -14.76 -4.95 13.35
C PRO A 125 -15.65 -4.05 12.48
N ALA A 126 -15.59 -4.24 11.17
CA ALA A 126 -16.36 -3.49 10.19
C ALA A 126 -16.68 -4.40 8.99
N GLU A 127 -17.97 -4.61 8.72
CA GLU A 127 -18.45 -5.43 7.60
C GLU A 127 -18.76 -4.60 6.34
N VAL A 128 -18.68 -3.27 6.45
CA VAL A 128 -18.96 -2.34 5.36
C VAL A 128 -17.80 -1.38 5.17
N ARG A 129 -17.65 -0.93 3.93
CA ARG A 129 -16.63 0.07 3.57
C ARG A 129 -16.71 1.30 4.48
N SER A 130 -15.59 1.68 5.07
CA SER A 130 -15.50 2.76 6.04
C SER A 130 -14.14 3.45 5.97
N GLU A 131 -14.02 4.58 6.66
CA GLU A 131 -12.77 5.31 6.81
C GLU A 131 -12.41 5.43 8.29
N LEU A 132 -11.15 5.15 8.62
CA LEU A 132 -10.61 5.34 9.96
C LEU A 132 -9.45 6.33 9.89
N THR A 133 -9.57 7.44 10.63
CA THR A 133 -8.48 8.42 10.76
C THR A 133 -7.91 8.35 12.17
N VAL A 134 -6.59 8.18 12.26
CA VAL A 134 -5.86 8.17 13.52
C VAL A 134 -4.76 9.23 13.54
N LYS A 135 -4.42 9.70 14.74
CA LYS A 135 -3.29 10.61 14.94
C LYS A 135 -1.98 9.82 14.83
N MET A 136 -1.02 10.38 14.15
CA MET A 136 0.33 9.82 14.09
C MET A 136 1.06 10.00 15.42
N THR A 137 1.96 9.08 15.71
CA THR A 137 2.77 9.07 16.95
C THR A 137 4.08 9.85 16.78
N ALA A 138 4.44 10.20 15.55
CA ALA A 138 5.65 10.94 15.24
C ALA A 138 5.41 11.92 14.09
N ASP A 139 6.07 13.06 14.14
CA ASP A 139 6.14 14.00 13.03
C ASP A 139 7.07 13.44 11.95
N ILE A 140 6.67 13.62 10.70
CA ILE A 140 7.42 13.21 9.52
C ILE A 140 7.30 14.27 8.43
N SER A 141 8.38 14.54 7.70
CA SER A 141 8.44 15.47 6.57
C SER A 141 9.46 14.98 5.55
N GLY A 142 9.34 15.45 4.30
CA GLY A 142 10.22 15.00 3.22
C GLY A 142 9.76 13.69 2.57
N ILE A 143 10.68 13.00 1.89
CA ILE A 143 10.38 11.80 1.12
C ILE A 143 10.85 10.56 1.89
N HIS A 144 9.94 9.61 2.10
CA HIS A 144 10.20 8.37 2.85
C HIS A 144 9.59 7.16 2.14
N HIS A 145 10.04 5.97 2.53
CA HIS A 145 9.34 4.72 2.27
C HIS A 145 8.33 4.50 3.39
N ILE A 146 7.14 4.05 3.06
CA ILE A 146 6.15 3.65 4.06
C ILE A 146 5.96 2.14 4.03
N SER A 147 5.77 1.55 5.21
CA SER A 147 5.37 0.15 5.36
C SER A 147 4.14 0.08 6.24
N VAL A 148 3.19 -0.77 5.86
CA VAL A 148 2.01 -1.13 6.65
C VAL A 148 2.16 -2.59 7.03
N GLU A 149 2.12 -2.90 8.32
CA GLU A 149 2.32 -4.24 8.87
C GLU A 149 1.17 -4.63 9.78
N LEU A 150 0.68 -5.86 9.66
CA LEU A 150 -0.31 -6.43 10.57
C LEU A 150 0.35 -6.94 11.83
N GLU A 151 0.00 -6.36 12.99
CA GLU A 151 0.43 -6.83 14.31
C GLU A 151 -0.48 -7.92 14.85
N SER A 152 -1.81 -7.85 14.58
CA SER A 152 -2.77 -8.91 14.96
C SER A 152 -4.12 -8.70 14.27
N GLY A 153 -4.96 -9.76 14.26
CA GLY A 153 -6.29 -9.74 13.64
C GLY A 153 -6.23 -9.90 12.13
N ASP A 154 -7.19 -9.31 11.43
CA ASP A 154 -7.25 -9.28 9.97
C ASP A 154 -7.98 -8.02 9.44
N ALA A 155 -7.57 -7.55 8.27
CA ALA A 155 -8.19 -6.41 7.60
C ALA A 155 -8.01 -6.45 6.09
N GLU A 156 -8.98 -5.90 5.37
CA GLU A 156 -8.95 -5.64 3.94
C GLU A 156 -8.95 -4.14 3.70
N ILE A 157 -7.91 -3.61 3.05
CA ILE A 157 -7.66 -2.18 2.92
C ILE A 157 -7.50 -1.82 1.43
N ASP A 158 -8.20 -0.76 1.02
CA ASP A 158 -8.13 -0.20 -0.34
C ASP A 158 -6.97 0.81 -0.44
N TRP A 159 -6.97 1.83 0.43
CA TRP A 159 -5.99 2.92 0.36
C TRP A 159 -5.66 3.49 1.73
N ILE A 160 -4.56 4.24 1.76
CA ILE A 160 -4.19 5.11 2.87
C ILE A 160 -3.96 6.54 2.37
N SER A 161 -4.09 7.54 3.25
CA SER A 161 -3.67 8.92 2.98
C SER A 161 -3.25 9.61 4.26
N PHE A 162 -2.47 10.68 4.15
CA PHE A 162 -1.96 11.43 5.30
C PHE A 162 -2.43 12.88 5.26
N LYS A 163 -2.61 13.49 6.43
CA LYS A 163 -3.06 14.88 6.57
C LYS A 163 -2.34 15.59 7.70
#